data_33f40383561306418b8b4e7a7f89d8b5
#
_entry.id   33f40383561306418b8b4e7a7f89d8b5
#
_cell.length_a   1.000
_cell.length_b   1.000
_cell.length_c   1.000
_cell.angle_alpha   90.00
_cell.angle_beta   90.00
_cell.angle_gamma   90.00
#
_symmetry.space_group_name_H-M   'P 1'
#
loop_
_entity.id
_entity.type
_entity.pdbx_description
1 polymer ?
#
loop_
_entity_poly.entity_id
_entity_poly.type
_entity_poly.pdbx_seq_one_letter_code
_entity_poly.pdbx_strand_id
1 'polypeptide(L)'
;NLFIYGVSLERMMGRWKFLLVYLGSIVFGALGVYVLTPGTSVVGASGGIFGLMGSFMTLLIIMKQKDTARVFAMITAVNVIYSLMNPSNISHACHAGGFIGGVLLTLLFVPFVKKPEPPQRQSPQQWQNGRY
;
A
#
# COMPACT_ATOMS: atom_id res chain seq x y z
N ASN A 1 10.15 1.62 -4.89
CA ASN A 1 8.74 1.37 -4.52
C ASN A 1 8.55 1.08 -3.03
N LEU A 2 9.32 0.13 -2.45
CA LEU A 2 9.19 -0.20 -1.02
C LEU A 2 9.37 1.03 -0.11
N PHE A 3 10.30 1.91 -0.42
CA PHE A 3 10.55 3.12 0.37
C PHE A 3 9.38 4.11 0.29
N ILE A 4 8.83 4.31 -0.89
CA ILE A 4 7.73 5.27 -1.11
C ILE A 4 6.46 4.85 -0.36
N TYR A 5 6.05 3.60 -0.55
CA TYR A 5 4.85 3.06 0.09
C TYR A 5 5.08 2.70 1.56
N GLY A 6 6.27 2.16 1.88
CA GLY A 6 6.60 1.67 3.21
C GLY A 6 6.61 2.75 4.27
N VAL A 7 7.34 3.84 4.04
CA VAL A 7 7.42 4.96 5.01
C VAL A 7 6.05 5.59 5.25
N SER A 8 5.26 5.76 4.18
CA SER A 8 3.92 6.34 4.30
C SER A 8 2.98 5.43 5.07
N LEU A 9 2.98 4.13 4.76
CA LEU A 9 2.16 3.13 5.46
C LEU A 9 2.56 2.95 6.92
N GLU A 10 3.87 2.88 7.20
CA GLU A 10 4.36 2.76 8.58
C GLU A 10 3.90 3.93 9.45
N ARG A 11 3.92 5.16 8.91
CA ARG A 11 3.41 6.35 9.61
C ARG A 11 1.90 6.32 9.86
N MET A 12 1.14 5.77 8.90
CA MET A 12 -0.33 5.73 8.98
C MET A 12 -0.85 4.60 9.85
N MET A 13 -0.24 3.42 9.77
CA MET A 13 -0.72 2.20 10.45
C MET A 13 0.09 1.83 11.68
N GLY A 14 1.32 2.32 11.78
CA GLY A 14 2.30 1.87 12.76
C GLY A 14 3.10 0.66 12.30
N ARG A 15 4.30 0.49 12.89
CA ARG A 15 5.32 -0.49 12.48
C ARG A 15 4.79 -1.93 12.40
N TRP A 16 4.07 -2.39 13.42
CA TRP A 16 3.62 -3.78 13.51
C TRP A 16 2.56 -4.13 12.46
N LYS A 17 1.59 -3.24 12.23
CA LYS A 17 0.57 -3.46 11.21
C LYS A 17 1.16 -3.41 9.81
N PHE A 18 2.07 -2.45 9.54
CA PHE A 18 2.83 -2.39 8.31
C PHE A 18 3.56 -3.72 8.04
N LEU A 19 4.27 -4.25 9.05
CA LEU A 19 5.01 -5.50 8.92
C LEU A 19 4.07 -6.68 8.62
N LEU A 20 2.94 -6.77 9.32
CA LEU A 20 1.92 -7.81 9.09
C LEU A 20 1.32 -7.72 7.70
N VAL A 21 1.02 -6.53 7.21
CA VAL A 21 0.53 -6.33 5.83
C VAL A 21 1.60 -6.75 4.82
N TYR A 22 2.84 -6.35 5.01
CA TYR A 22 3.93 -6.68 4.11
C TYR A 22 4.16 -8.19 4.03
N LEU A 23 4.38 -8.84 5.17
CA LEU A 23 4.64 -10.28 5.23
C LEU A 23 3.41 -11.10 4.80
N GLY A 24 2.22 -10.70 5.25
CA GLY A 24 0.98 -11.34 4.84
C GLY A 24 0.75 -11.24 3.33
N SER A 25 1.06 -10.10 2.72
CA SER A 25 0.96 -9.94 1.26
C SER A 25 1.93 -10.84 0.49
N ILE A 26 3.11 -11.14 1.04
CA ILE A 26 4.02 -12.13 0.45
C ILE A 26 3.37 -13.51 0.47
N VAL A 27 2.75 -13.88 1.58
CA VAL A 27 2.03 -15.16 1.69
C VAL A 27 0.86 -15.23 0.71
N PHE A 28 0.07 -14.17 0.60
CA PHE A 28 -1.02 -14.11 -0.40
C PHE A 28 -0.50 -14.15 -1.84
N GLY A 29 0.65 -13.54 -2.11
CA GLY A 29 1.33 -13.64 -3.40
C GLY A 29 1.73 -15.08 -3.71
N ALA A 30 2.32 -15.79 -2.74
CA ALA A 30 2.69 -17.20 -2.89
C ALA A 30 1.47 -18.09 -3.10
N LEU A 31 0.38 -17.86 -2.36
CA LEU A 31 -0.90 -18.56 -2.56
C LEU A 31 -1.48 -18.31 -3.96
N GLY A 32 -1.41 -17.07 -4.46
CA GLY A 32 -1.83 -16.72 -5.81
C GLY A 32 -1.11 -17.55 -6.87
N VAL A 33 0.20 -17.73 -6.72
CA VAL A 33 1.01 -18.57 -7.62
C VAL A 33 0.62 -20.03 -7.48
N TYR A 34 0.52 -20.54 -6.27
CA TYR A 34 0.17 -21.93 -6.03
C TYR A 34 -1.17 -22.33 -6.69
N VAL A 35 -2.15 -21.40 -6.66
CA VAL A 35 -3.48 -21.64 -7.23
C VAL A 35 -3.52 -21.44 -8.74
N LEU A 36 -2.88 -20.37 -9.25
CA LEU A 36 -3.03 -19.96 -10.66
C LEU A 36 -1.93 -20.51 -11.58
N THR A 37 -0.75 -20.76 -11.06
CA THR A 37 0.42 -21.23 -11.82
C THR A 37 1.18 -22.31 -11.05
N PRO A 38 0.57 -23.47 -10.77
CA PRO A 38 1.21 -24.54 -10.01
C PRO A 38 2.49 -25.03 -10.71
N GLY A 39 3.52 -25.31 -9.92
CA GLY A 39 4.81 -25.75 -10.43
C GLY A 39 5.80 -24.66 -10.83
N THR A 40 5.43 -23.38 -10.72
CA THR A 40 6.36 -22.28 -10.92
C THR A 40 7.04 -21.88 -9.60
N SER A 41 8.37 -21.70 -9.65
CA SER A 41 9.11 -21.15 -8.52
C SER A 41 8.88 -19.65 -8.42
N VAL A 42 8.47 -19.19 -7.25
CA VAL A 42 8.28 -17.75 -6.98
C VAL A 42 9.43 -17.25 -6.13
N VAL A 43 10.11 -16.26 -6.62
CA VAL A 43 11.14 -15.58 -5.86
C VAL A 43 10.68 -14.18 -5.51
N GLY A 44 10.58 -13.91 -4.22
CA GLY A 44 10.81 -12.60 -3.71
C GLY A 44 9.69 -11.78 -3.15
N ALA A 45 10.15 -10.67 -2.61
CA ALA A 45 9.40 -9.63 -1.95
C ALA A 45 8.44 -8.85 -2.88
N SER A 46 8.38 -9.17 -4.18
CA SER A 46 7.55 -8.43 -5.14
C SER A 46 6.05 -8.50 -4.81
N GLY A 47 5.57 -9.66 -4.37
CA GLY A 47 4.20 -9.81 -3.86
C GLY A 47 3.92 -8.89 -2.68
N GLY A 48 4.88 -8.74 -1.76
CA GLY A 48 4.80 -7.80 -0.64
C GLY A 48 4.73 -6.35 -1.10
N ILE A 49 5.52 -5.96 -2.11
CA ILE A 49 5.50 -4.60 -2.66
C ILE A 49 4.14 -4.28 -3.30
N PHE A 50 3.60 -5.20 -4.09
CA PHE A 50 2.25 -5.05 -4.67
C PHE A 50 1.18 -5.03 -3.57
N GLY A 51 1.36 -5.78 -2.49
CA GLY A 51 0.51 -5.72 -1.32
C GLY A 51 0.53 -4.35 -0.62
N LEU A 52 1.71 -3.75 -0.48
CA LEU A 52 1.81 -2.39 0.05
C LEU A 52 1.13 -1.36 -0.86
N MET A 53 1.20 -1.53 -2.18
CA MET A 53 0.45 -0.68 -3.13
C MET A 53 -1.06 -0.82 -2.90
N GLY A 54 -1.58 -2.04 -2.81
CA GLY A 54 -2.99 -2.32 -2.53
C GLY A 54 -3.43 -1.74 -1.17
N SER A 55 -2.61 -1.95 -0.15
CA SER A 55 -2.83 -1.40 1.19
C SER A 55 -2.93 0.12 1.19
N PHE A 56 -1.96 0.79 0.56
CA PHE A 56 -1.89 2.24 0.54
C PHE A 56 -3.06 2.86 -0.23
N MET A 57 -3.40 2.28 -1.38
CA MET A 57 -4.57 2.70 -2.14
C MET A 57 -5.86 2.57 -1.33
N THR A 58 -6.03 1.45 -0.61
CA THR A 58 -7.18 1.21 0.26
C THR A 58 -7.30 2.29 1.33
N LEU A 59 -6.20 2.62 2.02
CA LEU A 59 -6.17 3.66 3.04
C LEU A 59 -6.50 5.04 2.48
N LEU A 60 -5.94 5.41 1.32
CA LEU A 60 -6.22 6.70 0.69
C LEU A 60 -7.70 6.85 0.30
N ILE A 61 -8.31 5.77 -0.20
CA ILE A 61 -9.74 5.74 -0.54
C ILE A 61 -10.59 5.94 0.73
N ILE A 62 -10.29 5.19 1.80
CA ILE A 62 -11.02 5.27 3.07
C ILE A 62 -10.85 6.66 3.70
N MET A 63 -9.67 7.24 3.61
CA MET A 63 -9.39 8.59 4.13
C MET A 63 -9.89 9.71 3.21
N LYS A 64 -10.51 9.37 2.07
CA LYS A 64 -11.04 10.32 1.07
C LYS A 64 -9.98 11.28 0.51
N GLN A 65 -8.72 10.88 0.48
CA GLN A 65 -7.60 11.66 -0.07
C GLN A 65 -7.49 11.46 -1.59
N LYS A 66 -8.43 12.02 -2.34
CA LYS A 66 -8.59 11.78 -3.78
C LYS A 66 -7.38 12.19 -4.62
N ASP A 67 -6.77 13.33 -4.31
CA ASP A 67 -5.64 13.84 -5.10
C ASP A 67 -4.39 12.99 -4.91
N THR A 68 -4.07 12.64 -3.67
CA THR A 68 -2.98 11.70 -3.36
C THR A 68 -3.26 10.33 -3.96
N ALA A 69 -4.51 9.84 -3.88
CA ALA A 69 -4.89 8.56 -4.45
C ALA A 69 -4.70 8.53 -5.98
N ARG A 70 -4.99 9.62 -6.69
CA ARG A 70 -4.75 9.71 -8.16
C ARG A 70 -3.28 9.57 -8.51
N VAL A 71 -2.39 10.30 -7.82
CA VAL A 71 -0.95 10.22 -8.05
C VAL A 71 -0.44 8.80 -7.82
N PHE A 72 -0.82 8.18 -6.70
CA PHE A 72 -0.39 6.82 -6.39
C PHE A 72 -1.03 5.77 -7.30
N ALA A 73 -2.25 5.99 -7.79
CA ALA A 73 -2.88 5.15 -8.80
C ALA A 73 -2.08 5.16 -10.11
N MET A 74 -1.59 6.33 -10.53
CA MET A 74 -0.72 6.43 -11.71
C MET A 74 0.59 5.68 -11.52
N ILE A 75 1.25 5.83 -10.36
CA ILE A 75 2.48 5.09 -10.04
C ILE A 75 2.22 3.58 -10.04
N THR A 76 1.11 3.14 -9.43
CA THR A 76 0.71 1.74 -9.41
C THR A 76 0.45 1.23 -10.83
N ALA A 77 -0.27 1.99 -11.67
CA ALA A 77 -0.53 1.64 -13.06
C ALA A 77 0.76 1.46 -13.87
N VAL A 78 1.73 2.37 -13.71
CA VAL A 78 3.06 2.24 -14.36
C VAL A 78 3.76 0.95 -13.93
N ASN A 79 3.72 0.59 -12.64
CA ASN A 79 4.32 -0.65 -12.16
C ASN A 79 3.61 -1.89 -12.71
N VAL A 80 2.27 -1.85 -12.83
CA VAL A 80 1.48 -2.94 -13.44
C VAL A 80 1.83 -3.08 -14.90
N ILE A 81 1.86 -1.97 -15.67
CA ILE A 81 2.22 -1.98 -17.09
C ILE A 81 3.63 -2.53 -17.30
N TYR A 82 4.59 -2.06 -16.49
CA TYR A 82 5.96 -2.58 -16.54
C TYR A 82 6.02 -4.09 -16.28
N SER A 83 5.26 -4.57 -15.30
CA SER A 83 5.14 -5.99 -14.98
C SER A 83 4.59 -6.79 -16.16
N LEU A 84 3.56 -6.27 -16.84
CA LEU A 84 2.94 -6.94 -18.00
C LEU A 84 3.84 -6.97 -19.22
N MET A 85 4.68 -5.95 -19.42
CA MET A 85 5.61 -5.86 -20.55
C MET A 85 6.86 -6.76 -20.40
N ASN A 86 7.13 -7.25 -19.19
CA ASN A 86 8.30 -8.08 -18.88
C ASN A 86 7.88 -9.46 -18.33
N PRO A 87 7.23 -10.32 -19.12
CA PRO A 87 6.61 -11.55 -18.64
C PRO A 87 7.61 -12.66 -18.27
N SER A 88 8.85 -12.58 -18.72
CA SER A 88 9.80 -13.71 -18.68
C SER A 88 10.30 -14.07 -17.28
N ASN A 89 10.19 -13.18 -16.29
CA ASN A 89 10.70 -13.41 -14.92
C ASN A 89 9.74 -12.93 -13.82
N ILE A 90 8.51 -12.58 -14.18
CA ILE A 90 7.58 -11.91 -13.27
C ILE A 90 6.30 -12.74 -13.15
N SER A 91 6.02 -13.19 -11.94
CA SER A 91 4.77 -13.90 -11.67
C SER A 91 3.63 -12.90 -11.49
N HIS A 92 2.78 -12.75 -12.51
CA HIS A 92 1.58 -11.93 -12.42
C HIS A 92 0.61 -12.44 -11.35
N ALA A 93 0.57 -13.76 -11.14
CA ALA A 93 -0.20 -14.38 -10.08
C ALA A 93 0.26 -13.94 -8.69
N CYS A 94 1.60 -13.82 -8.50
CA CYS A 94 2.19 -13.32 -7.26
C CYS A 94 1.82 -11.86 -7.00
N HIS A 95 1.87 -11.02 -8.03
CA HIS A 95 1.54 -9.60 -7.92
C HIS A 95 0.06 -9.40 -7.62
N ALA A 96 -0.82 -10.10 -8.33
CA ALA A 96 -2.27 -10.04 -8.10
C ALA A 96 -2.64 -10.55 -6.71
N GLY A 97 -2.10 -11.71 -6.31
CA GLY A 97 -2.31 -12.27 -4.97
C GLY A 97 -1.81 -11.34 -3.87
N GLY A 98 -0.59 -10.79 -4.03
CA GLY A 98 -0.02 -9.83 -3.10
C GLY A 98 -0.87 -8.55 -2.97
N PHE A 99 -1.30 -7.99 -4.09
CA PHE A 99 -2.15 -6.79 -4.10
C PHE A 99 -3.48 -7.03 -3.38
N ILE A 100 -4.17 -8.12 -3.71
CA ILE A 100 -5.43 -8.51 -3.05
C ILE A 100 -5.20 -8.74 -1.55
N GLY A 101 -4.13 -9.44 -1.18
CA GLY A 101 -3.75 -9.66 0.21
C GLY A 101 -3.54 -8.35 0.97
N GLY A 102 -2.85 -7.39 0.37
CA GLY A 102 -2.66 -6.07 0.95
C GLY A 102 -3.97 -5.30 1.18
N VAL A 103 -4.89 -5.35 0.22
CA VAL A 103 -6.24 -4.77 0.35
C VAL A 103 -6.99 -5.42 1.52
N LEU A 104 -7.08 -6.76 1.54
CA LEU A 104 -7.82 -7.50 2.56
C LEU A 104 -7.27 -7.27 3.97
N LEU A 105 -5.95 -7.37 4.14
CA LEU A 105 -5.30 -7.14 5.42
C LEU A 105 -5.49 -5.71 5.91
N THR A 106 -5.46 -4.74 5.00
CA THR A 106 -5.71 -3.34 5.36
C THR A 106 -7.14 -3.13 5.83
N LEU A 107 -8.12 -3.68 5.11
CA LEU A 107 -9.52 -3.61 5.52
C LEU A 107 -9.74 -4.23 6.93
N LEU A 108 -9.02 -5.31 7.24
CA LEU A 108 -9.05 -5.93 8.57
C LEU A 108 -8.49 -4.98 9.66
N PHE A 109 -7.46 -4.19 9.32
CA PHE A 109 -6.83 -3.29 10.29
C PHE A 109 -7.40 -1.86 10.31
N VAL A 110 -8.26 -1.49 9.37
CA VAL A 110 -8.87 -0.15 9.28
C VAL A 110 -9.48 0.33 10.60
N PRO A 111 -10.23 -0.49 11.38
CA PRO A 111 -10.80 -0.02 12.65
C PRO A 111 -9.76 0.47 13.65
N PHE A 112 -8.51 0.07 13.47
CA PHE A 112 -7.38 0.38 14.36
C PHE A 112 -6.41 1.42 13.78
N VAL A 113 -6.72 2.00 12.61
CA VAL A 113 -5.91 3.06 11.98
C VAL A 113 -6.35 4.41 12.52
N LYS A 114 -5.41 5.18 13.07
CA LYS A 114 -5.69 6.56 13.50
C LYS A 114 -6.02 7.41 12.27
N LYS A 115 -7.20 8.01 12.27
CA LYS A 115 -7.52 9.06 11.28
C LYS A 115 -6.53 10.21 11.46
N PRO A 116 -5.97 10.78 10.39
CA PRO A 116 -5.20 12.00 10.51
C PRO A 116 -6.10 13.08 11.10
N GLU A 117 -5.60 13.74 12.12
CA GLU A 117 -6.30 14.91 12.67
C GLU A 117 -6.45 15.96 11.55
N PRO A 118 -7.62 16.56 11.40
CA PRO A 118 -7.77 17.66 10.46
C PRO A 118 -6.77 18.76 10.83
N PRO A 119 -6.17 19.44 9.84
CA PRO A 119 -5.23 20.52 10.12
C PRO A 119 -5.91 21.50 11.05
N GLN A 120 -5.33 21.67 12.23
CA GLN A 120 -5.84 22.64 13.21
C GLN A 120 -5.86 24.00 12.53
N ARG A 121 -7.04 24.56 12.30
CA ARG A 121 -7.18 25.94 11.88
C ARG A 121 -6.55 26.79 12.96
N GLN A 122 -5.37 27.32 12.68
CA GLN A 122 -4.77 28.32 13.55
C GLN A 122 -5.79 29.44 13.72
N SER A 123 -6.17 29.70 14.96
CA SER A 123 -7.11 30.78 15.24
C SER A 123 -6.48 32.12 14.81
N PRO A 124 -7.26 33.08 14.31
CA PRO A 124 -6.74 34.40 13.92
C PRO A 124 -5.92 35.09 15.00
N GLN A 125 -6.12 34.73 16.25
CA GLN A 125 -5.40 35.26 17.40
C GLN A 125 -3.92 34.81 17.45
N GLN A 126 -3.56 33.65 16.89
CA GLN A 126 -2.15 33.22 16.83
C GLN A 126 -1.30 34.06 15.87
N TRP A 127 -1.91 34.66 14.85
CA TRP A 127 -1.22 35.58 13.94
C TRP A 127 -0.91 36.94 14.55
N GLN A 128 -1.67 37.34 15.58
CA GLN A 128 -1.46 38.64 16.24
C GLN A 128 -0.33 38.57 17.27
N ASN A 129 -0.06 37.43 17.88
CA ASN A 129 0.97 37.26 18.91
C ASN A 129 2.37 36.94 18.37
N GLY A 130 2.54 36.74 17.06
CA GLY A 130 3.80 36.39 16.39
C GLY A 130 4.56 37.58 15.78
N ARG A 131 4.18 38.80 16.10
CA ARG A 131 4.90 40.01 15.64
C ARG A 131 5.70 40.60 16.80
N TYR A 132 6.89 40.06 17.02
CA TYR A 132 8.01 40.75 17.67
C TYR A 132 9.29 40.31 16.97
#